data_ed818e767ac6aa2e2f1cb061b75b4fd6
#
_entry.id   ed818e767ac6aa2e2f1cb061b75b4fd6
#
_cell.length_a   1.000
_cell.length_b   1.000
_cell.length_c   1.000
_cell.angle_alpha   90.00
_cell.angle_beta   90.00
_cell.angle_gamma   90.00
#
_symmetry.space_group_name_H-M   'P 1'
#
loop_
_entity.id
_entity.type
_entity.pdbx_description
1 polymer ?
#
loop_
_entity_poly.entity_id
_entity_poly.type
_entity_poly.pdbx_seq_one_letter_code
_entity_poly.pdbx_strand_id
1 'polypeptide(L)'
;MYICSRRRRSDDCTNKYVSDATLGPFVLNFFANLIKASNSFGRTTSIETLEKKLLRGDALSRVDHIERPGLEELYNHLRSGFEDKTYESPTMAAIEASSDVSERDLLLSEKRRLERALNRLKSIYLYGDDEMANKDYVVERKRITDALEEVNSRINELDIANAAELSLSDEAFMAKASQFILTQQLLDKRYVNYERFIRKIDPKIVKDFLNETVTNFCIKDGLTTSILLKNGIELRFSYKSSE
;
A
#
# COMPACT_ATOMS: atom_id res chain seq x y z
N MET A 1 -1.16 -13.19 7.38
CA MET A 1 0.15 -13.77 7.00
C MET A 1 0.47 -13.33 5.58
N TYR A 2 1.61 -12.66 5.37
CA TYR A 2 2.02 -12.12 4.09
C TYR A 2 3.01 -13.07 3.42
N ILE A 3 2.81 -13.28 2.12
CA ILE A 3 3.66 -14.13 1.28
C ILE A 3 4.27 -13.23 0.21
N CYS A 4 5.59 -13.35 -0.01
CA CYS A 4 6.27 -12.66 -1.09
C CYS A 4 5.59 -13.00 -2.44
N SER A 5 5.27 -11.99 -3.24
CA SER A 5 4.66 -12.18 -4.56
C SER A 5 5.53 -13.04 -5.49
N ARG A 6 6.86 -12.96 -5.34
CA ARG A 6 7.81 -13.80 -6.07
C ARG A 6 7.71 -15.26 -5.66
N ARG A 7 7.47 -15.56 -4.37
CA ARG A 7 7.27 -16.93 -3.87
C ARG A 7 5.96 -17.57 -4.36
N ARG A 8 4.97 -16.77 -4.73
CA ARG A 8 3.74 -17.27 -5.37
C ARG A 8 3.94 -17.69 -6.83
N ARG A 9 5.00 -17.18 -7.47
CA ARG A 9 5.25 -17.37 -8.91
C ARG A 9 6.40 -18.36 -9.20
N SER A 10 7.35 -18.48 -8.28
CA SER A 10 8.51 -19.36 -8.40
C SER A 10 8.97 -19.82 -7.02
N ASP A 11 9.47 -21.06 -6.92
CA ASP A 11 10.00 -21.64 -5.68
C ASP A 11 11.38 -21.06 -5.29
N ASP A 12 11.96 -20.17 -6.10
CA ASP A 12 13.29 -19.60 -5.90
C ASP A 12 13.37 -18.54 -4.80
N CYS A 13 12.25 -18.15 -4.20
CA CYS A 13 12.22 -17.14 -3.17
C CYS A 13 12.41 -17.74 -1.77
N THR A 14 13.53 -17.46 -1.14
CA THR A 14 13.88 -17.91 0.21
C THR A 14 13.26 -17.09 1.34
N ASN A 15 12.59 -15.97 1.03
CA ASN A 15 11.95 -15.12 2.04
C ASN A 15 10.94 -15.89 2.89
N LYS A 16 11.07 -15.74 4.21
CA LYS A 16 10.14 -16.34 5.18
C LYS A 16 8.78 -15.63 5.12
N TYR A 17 7.74 -16.33 5.55
CA TYR A 17 6.43 -15.73 5.76
C TYR A 17 6.49 -14.67 6.86
N VAL A 18 5.78 -13.55 6.67
CA VAL A 18 5.70 -12.49 7.67
C VAL A 18 4.28 -12.43 8.20
N SER A 19 4.16 -12.38 9.51
CA SER A 19 2.86 -12.26 10.19
C SER A 19 2.49 -10.80 10.43
N ASP A 20 1.19 -10.54 10.64
CA ASP A 20 0.69 -9.24 11.07
C ASP A 20 1.31 -8.79 12.39
N ALA A 21 1.59 -9.75 13.28
CA ALA A 21 2.25 -9.49 14.56
C ALA A 21 3.69 -8.97 14.42
N THR A 22 4.33 -9.22 13.27
CA THR A 22 5.68 -8.70 12.98
C THR A 22 5.62 -7.35 12.29
N LEU A 23 4.77 -7.21 11.27
CA LEU A 23 4.68 -6.00 10.45
C LEU A 23 3.85 -4.90 11.12
N GLY A 24 2.75 -5.27 11.78
CA GLY A 24 1.79 -4.33 12.36
C GLY A 24 2.40 -3.38 13.40
N PRO A 25 3.19 -3.85 14.38
CA PRO A 25 3.87 -2.98 15.34
C PRO A 25 4.78 -1.96 14.66
N PHE A 26 5.56 -2.39 13.66
CA PHE A 26 6.44 -1.51 12.91
C PHE A 26 5.65 -0.40 12.23
N VAL A 27 4.66 -0.77 11.42
CA VAL A 27 3.91 0.16 10.57
C VAL A 27 3.10 1.15 11.40
N LEU A 28 2.35 0.69 12.39
CA LEU A 28 1.51 1.58 13.20
C LEU A 28 2.34 2.55 14.05
N ASN A 29 3.47 2.09 14.62
CA ASN A 29 4.34 2.98 15.37
C ASN A 29 5.06 3.98 14.46
N PHE A 30 5.46 3.54 13.25
CA PHE A 30 6.05 4.44 12.26
C PHE A 30 5.08 5.56 11.86
N PHE A 31 3.83 5.23 11.49
CA PHE A 31 2.82 6.23 11.14
C PHE A 31 2.46 7.15 12.32
N ALA A 32 2.31 6.61 13.53
CA ALA A 32 2.07 7.42 14.71
C ALA A 32 3.25 8.41 14.96
N ASN A 33 4.48 7.96 14.77
CA ASN A 33 5.67 8.80 14.88
C ASN A 33 5.74 9.85 13.78
N LEU A 34 5.37 9.50 12.53
CA LEU A 34 5.31 10.41 11.40
C LEU A 34 4.34 11.58 11.69
N ILE A 35 3.13 11.28 12.16
CA ILE A 35 2.14 12.30 12.49
C ILE A 35 2.61 13.17 13.69
N LYS A 36 3.21 12.54 14.73
CA LYS A 36 3.80 13.29 15.84
C LYS A 36 4.94 14.21 15.37
N ALA A 37 5.79 13.71 14.48
CA ALA A 37 6.90 14.49 13.92
C ALA A 37 6.39 15.66 13.09
N SER A 38 5.38 15.43 12.24
CA SER A 38 4.72 16.49 11.45
C SER A 38 4.10 17.56 12.33
N ASN A 39 3.32 17.15 13.35
CA ASN A 39 2.69 18.12 14.29
C ASN A 39 3.68 18.93 15.11
N SER A 40 4.88 18.39 15.33
CA SER A 40 5.96 19.06 16.07
C SER A 40 7.08 19.60 15.15
N PHE A 41 6.85 19.63 13.85
CA PHE A 41 7.81 20.16 12.88
C PHE A 41 7.87 21.68 12.98
N GLY A 42 9.07 22.26 12.92
CA GLY A 42 9.28 23.69 13.05
C GLY A 42 10.58 24.12 12.35
N ARG A 43 10.81 25.42 12.28
CA ARG A 43 11.97 26.03 11.60
C ARG A 43 13.34 25.49 12.08
N THR A 44 13.41 25.05 13.33
CA THR A 44 14.64 24.53 13.94
C THR A 44 14.76 23.00 13.86
N THR A 45 13.79 22.32 13.25
CA THR A 45 13.84 20.87 13.13
C THR A 45 14.90 20.48 12.10
N SER A 46 15.94 19.77 12.52
CA SER A 46 16.93 19.20 11.60
C SER A 46 16.50 17.81 11.10
N ILE A 47 17.12 17.37 10.03
CA ILE A 47 16.84 16.06 9.43
C ILE A 47 17.17 14.91 10.41
N GLU A 48 18.23 15.06 11.21
CA GLU A 48 18.62 14.09 12.25
C GLU A 48 17.59 14.07 13.39
N THR A 49 17.01 15.22 13.70
CA THR A 49 15.93 15.32 14.70
C THR A 49 14.65 14.65 14.19
N LEU A 50 14.33 14.82 12.90
CA LEU A 50 13.22 14.13 12.26
C LEU A 50 13.42 12.61 12.32
N GLU A 51 14.59 12.12 11.89
CA GLU A 51 14.90 10.70 11.93
C GLU A 51 14.75 10.09 13.32
N LYS A 52 15.31 10.74 14.35
CA LYS A 52 15.16 10.30 15.75
C LYS A 52 13.71 10.26 16.21
N LYS A 53 12.86 11.18 15.74
CA LYS A 53 11.43 11.17 16.04
C LYS A 53 10.73 10.01 15.33
N LEU A 54 11.06 9.76 14.07
CA LEU A 54 10.47 8.68 13.26
C LEU A 54 10.82 7.30 13.83
N LEU A 55 12.05 7.08 14.25
CA LEU A 55 12.56 5.79 14.76
C LEU A 55 12.33 5.59 16.25
N ARG A 56 11.51 6.41 16.90
CA ARG A 56 11.27 6.32 18.34
C ARG A 56 10.41 5.12 18.70
N GLY A 57 10.83 4.36 19.74
CA GLY A 57 10.04 3.30 20.37
C GLY A 57 10.56 1.88 20.07
N ASP A 58 10.10 0.92 20.86
CA ASP A 58 10.63 -0.44 20.86
C ASP A 58 10.42 -1.18 19.54
N ALA A 59 9.28 -0.91 18.86
CA ALA A 59 8.97 -1.53 17.58
C ALA A 59 9.97 -1.17 16.47
N LEU A 60 10.68 -0.05 16.61
CA LEU A 60 11.65 0.48 15.64
C LEU A 60 13.09 0.43 16.17
N SER A 61 13.30 -0.11 17.38
CA SER A 61 14.60 -0.10 18.07
C SER A 61 15.71 -0.85 17.34
N ARG A 62 15.35 -1.81 16.49
CA ARG A 62 16.29 -2.57 15.64
C ARG A 62 16.73 -1.81 14.39
N VAL A 63 16.00 -0.77 13.99
CA VAL A 63 16.39 0.11 12.89
C VAL A 63 17.57 0.96 13.34
N ASP A 64 18.60 1.01 12.52
CA ASP A 64 19.78 1.85 12.75
C ASP A 64 19.52 3.27 12.24
N HIS A 65 19.20 3.36 10.95
CA HIS A 65 18.90 4.64 10.30
C HIS A 65 17.95 4.45 9.10
N ILE A 66 17.41 5.57 8.62
CA ILE A 66 16.67 5.67 7.37
C ILE A 66 17.64 6.19 6.30
N GLU A 67 17.68 5.58 5.11
CA GLU A 67 18.54 6.03 4.02
C GLU A 67 18.22 7.48 3.63
N ARG A 68 19.27 8.27 3.43
CA ARG A 68 19.21 9.71 3.20
C ARG A 68 18.24 10.17 2.11
N PRO A 69 18.20 9.57 0.91
CA PRO A 69 17.36 10.09 -0.17
C PRO A 69 15.88 10.22 0.22
N GLY A 70 15.27 9.14 0.72
CA GLY A 70 13.86 9.18 1.13
C GLY A 70 13.61 10.02 2.39
N LEU A 71 14.57 10.07 3.31
CA LEU A 71 14.48 10.91 4.50
C LEU A 71 14.55 12.41 4.16
N GLU A 72 15.39 12.82 3.21
CA GLU A 72 15.50 14.17 2.72
C GLU A 72 14.25 14.62 1.97
N GLU A 73 13.68 13.72 1.14
CA GLU A 73 12.42 13.97 0.46
C GLU A 73 11.29 14.19 1.45
N LEU A 74 11.15 13.32 2.45
CA LEU A 74 10.16 13.48 3.52
C LEU A 74 10.39 14.77 4.33
N TYR A 75 11.64 15.10 4.62
CA TYR A 75 11.98 16.34 5.34
C TYR A 75 11.58 17.58 4.56
N ASN A 76 11.91 17.64 3.27
CA ASN A 76 11.58 18.75 2.39
C ASN A 76 10.06 18.90 2.26
N HIS A 77 9.35 17.79 2.17
CA HIS A 77 7.90 17.75 2.15
C HIS A 77 7.29 18.34 3.44
N LEU A 78 7.72 17.91 4.62
CA LEU A 78 7.24 18.43 5.89
C LEU A 78 7.61 19.92 6.08
N ARG A 79 8.73 20.36 5.52
CA ARG A 79 9.19 21.74 5.54
C ARG A 79 8.33 22.64 4.65
N SER A 80 8.04 22.24 3.41
CA SER A 80 7.16 22.99 2.51
C SER A 80 5.76 23.15 3.10
N GLY A 81 5.18 22.06 3.60
CA GLY A 81 3.88 22.11 4.28
C GLY A 81 3.86 22.96 5.57
N PHE A 82 5.03 23.26 6.16
CA PHE A 82 5.13 24.20 7.28
C PHE A 82 5.21 25.66 6.81
N GLU A 83 5.89 25.92 5.69
CA GLU A 83 6.06 27.27 5.12
C GLU A 83 4.76 27.79 4.50
N ASP A 84 3.94 26.90 3.92
CA ASP A 84 2.64 27.21 3.28
C ASP A 84 1.44 27.29 4.25
N LYS A 85 1.63 27.00 5.55
CA LYS A 85 0.55 27.08 6.54
C LYS A 85 0.15 28.52 6.88
N THR A 86 -0.53 29.19 5.96
CA THR A 86 -1.66 30.05 6.30
C THR A 86 -2.85 29.10 6.53
N TYR A 87 -3.24 29.01 7.78
CA TYR A 87 -4.20 28.06 8.32
C TYR A 87 -5.56 28.19 7.61
N GLU A 88 -5.93 27.23 6.79
CA GLU A 88 -7.34 26.90 6.51
C GLU A 88 -7.59 25.45 6.89
N SER A 89 -8.46 25.29 7.87
CA SER A 89 -8.97 23.99 8.32
C SER A 89 -9.57 23.21 7.12
N PRO A 90 -9.28 21.93 6.91
CA PRO A 90 -9.90 21.18 5.82
C PRO A 90 -11.39 21.04 6.09
N THR A 91 -12.17 21.74 5.31
CA THR A 91 -13.63 21.66 5.29
C THR A 91 -14.07 20.29 4.76
N MET A 92 -15.13 19.74 5.32
CA MET A 92 -15.74 18.43 5.05
C MET A 92 -16.13 18.14 3.57
N ALA A 93 -15.85 19.03 2.64
CA ALA A 93 -16.19 18.93 1.22
C ALA A 93 -15.36 17.90 0.42
N ALA A 94 -14.25 17.37 0.97
CA ALA A 94 -13.40 16.39 0.29
C ALA A 94 -13.87 14.93 0.46
N ILE A 95 -14.93 14.68 1.23
CA ILE A 95 -15.39 13.32 1.56
C ILE A 95 -16.45 12.80 0.57
N GLU A 96 -17.05 13.67 -0.25
CA GLU A 96 -18.19 13.30 -1.10
C GLU A 96 -17.85 12.88 -2.54
N ALA A 97 -16.57 12.84 -2.94
CA ALA A 97 -16.16 12.56 -4.33
C ALA A 97 -15.83 11.10 -4.66
N SER A 98 -16.32 10.11 -3.92
CA SER A 98 -15.99 8.71 -4.20
C SER A 98 -17.22 7.80 -4.35
N SER A 99 -18.06 8.07 -5.35
CA SER A 99 -19.12 7.14 -5.76
C SER A 99 -19.14 6.85 -7.28
N ASP A 100 -18.04 7.04 -7.96
CA ASP A 100 -17.91 6.52 -9.32
C ASP A 100 -17.25 5.14 -9.27
N VAL A 101 -17.99 4.12 -9.78
CA VAL A 101 -17.43 2.79 -10.06
C VAL A 101 -16.24 3.00 -10.96
N SER A 102 -15.05 2.84 -10.44
CA SER A 102 -13.81 3.13 -11.16
C SER A 102 -13.78 2.34 -12.45
N GLU A 103 -13.36 2.96 -13.56
CA GLU A 103 -13.14 2.27 -14.86
C GLU A 103 -12.33 0.98 -14.67
N ARG A 104 -11.40 0.99 -13.72
CA ARG A 104 -10.64 -0.18 -13.30
C ARG A 104 -11.51 -1.31 -12.74
N ASP A 105 -12.54 -1.01 -11.95
CA ASP A 105 -13.44 -2.01 -11.38
C ASP A 105 -14.33 -2.63 -12.46
N LEU A 106 -14.73 -1.85 -13.45
CA LEU A 106 -15.43 -2.34 -14.64
C LEU A 106 -14.55 -3.32 -15.44
N LEU A 107 -13.31 -2.96 -15.74
CA LEU A 107 -12.36 -3.82 -16.43
C LEU A 107 -12.03 -5.10 -15.63
N LEU A 108 -11.90 -5.01 -14.31
CA LEU A 108 -11.72 -6.19 -13.46
C LEU A 108 -12.96 -7.11 -13.47
N SER A 109 -14.16 -6.54 -13.54
CA SER A 109 -15.39 -7.33 -13.65
C SER A 109 -15.49 -8.02 -15.01
N GLU A 110 -15.09 -7.35 -16.08
CA GLU A 110 -15.02 -7.89 -17.43
C GLU A 110 -13.99 -9.00 -17.56
N LYS A 111 -12.79 -8.81 -17.03
CA LYS A 111 -11.76 -9.87 -16.93
C LYS A 111 -12.31 -11.12 -16.26
N ARG A 112 -12.97 -11.01 -15.11
CA ARG A 112 -13.59 -12.13 -14.42
C ARG A 112 -14.69 -12.81 -15.24
N ARG A 113 -15.41 -12.05 -16.07
CA ARG A 113 -16.43 -12.57 -16.98
C ARG A 113 -15.79 -13.41 -18.10
N LEU A 114 -14.72 -12.88 -18.72
CA LEU A 114 -13.98 -13.57 -19.78
C LEU A 114 -13.28 -14.85 -19.27
N GLU A 115 -12.67 -14.80 -18.09
CA GLU A 115 -12.07 -15.98 -17.45
C GLU A 115 -13.11 -17.07 -17.18
N ARG A 116 -14.32 -16.71 -16.74
CA ARG A 116 -15.43 -17.66 -16.57
C ARG A 116 -15.91 -18.23 -17.90
N ALA A 117 -15.96 -17.39 -18.95
CA ALA A 117 -16.31 -17.84 -20.29
C ALA A 117 -15.27 -18.84 -20.85
N LEU A 118 -13.98 -18.56 -20.67
CA LEU A 118 -12.90 -19.45 -21.08
C LEU A 118 -12.96 -20.80 -20.35
N ASN A 119 -13.24 -20.79 -19.05
CA ASN A 119 -13.39 -22.02 -18.27
C ASN A 119 -14.62 -22.83 -18.70
N ARG A 120 -15.75 -22.17 -19.00
CA ARG A 120 -16.95 -22.83 -19.54
C ARG A 120 -16.66 -23.46 -20.91
N LEU A 121 -16.04 -22.71 -21.80
CA LEU A 121 -15.67 -23.19 -23.12
C LEU A 121 -14.78 -24.44 -23.02
N LYS A 122 -13.79 -24.43 -22.12
CA LYS A 122 -12.92 -25.55 -21.84
C LYS A 122 -13.68 -26.74 -21.27
N SER A 123 -14.65 -26.52 -20.38
CA SER A 123 -15.48 -27.61 -19.82
C SER A 123 -16.38 -28.23 -20.87
N ILE A 124 -16.99 -27.42 -21.73
CA ILE A 124 -17.85 -27.95 -22.84
C ILE A 124 -17.01 -28.79 -23.81
N TYR A 125 -15.81 -28.30 -24.15
CA TYR A 125 -14.91 -29.05 -25.06
C TYR A 125 -14.39 -30.36 -24.47
N LEU A 126 -14.09 -30.41 -23.17
CA LEU A 126 -13.50 -31.57 -22.51
C LEU A 126 -14.55 -32.63 -22.08
N TYR A 127 -15.77 -32.18 -21.78
CA TYR A 127 -16.80 -33.05 -21.15
C TYR A 127 -18.15 -32.98 -21.85
N GLY A 128 -18.30 -32.20 -22.92
CA GLY A 128 -19.51 -32.16 -23.73
C GLY A 128 -19.50 -33.34 -24.73
N ASP A 129 -20.60 -34.04 -24.80
CA ASP A 129 -20.79 -35.09 -25.78
C ASP A 129 -20.88 -34.49 -27.19
N ASP A 130 -19.79 -34.56 -27.96
CA ASP A 130 -19.63 -34.32 -29.41
C ASP A 130 -20.26 -33.07 -30.07
N GLU A 131 -20.74 -32.10 -29.35
CA GLU A 131 -21.46 -30.98 -29.96
C GLU A 131 -20.55 -29.82 -30.47
N MET A 132 -19.28 -29.77 -30.10
CA MET A 132 -18.39 -28.68 -30.52
C MET A 132 -17.23 -29.17 -31.37
N ALA A 133 -17.20 -28.77 -32.64
CA ALA A 133 -16.09 -29.10 -33.52
C ALA A 133 -14.80 -28.46 -33.01
N ASN A 134 -13.67 -29.18 -33.09
CA ASN A 134 -12.36 -28.68 -32.66
C ASN A 134 -12.01 -27.31 -33.27
N LYS A 135 -12.45 -27.08 -34.53
CA LYS A 135 -12.24 -25.81 -35.22
C LYS A 135 -12.96 -24.63 -34.52
N ASP A 136 -14.21 -24.85 -34.10
CA ASP A 136 -15.02 -23.84 -33.44
C ASP A 136 -14.48 -23.53 -32.04
N TYR A 137 -14.03 -24.55 -31.32
CA TYR A 137 -13.34 -24.38 -30.03
C TYR A 137 -12.08 -23.53 -30.16
N VAL A 138 -11.24 -23.79 -31.16
CA VAL A 138 -10.00 -23.04 -31.37
C VAL A 138 -10.30 -21.56 -31.69
N VAL A 139 -11.32 -21.31 -32.53
CA VAL A 139 -11.73 -19.94 -32.88
C VAL A 139 -12.27 -19.18 -31.68
N GLU A 140 -13.21 -19.77 -30.92
CA GLU A 140 -13.79 -19.11 -29.76
C GLU A 140 -12.78 -18.94 -28.62
N ARG A 141 -11.91 -19.92 -28.40
CA ARG A 141 -10.81 -19.81 -27.43
C ARG A 141 -9.89 -18.65 -27.77
N LYS A 142 -9.50 -18.53 -29.06
CA LYS A 142 -8.64 -17.42 -29.51
C LYS A 142 -9.31 -16.09 -29.27
N ARG A 143 -10.59 -15.95 -29.66
CA ARG A 143 -11.37 -14.72 -29.44
C ARG A 143 -11.42 -14.30 -27.98
N ILE A 144 -11.68 -15.24 -27.05
CA ILE A 144 -11.72 -14.94 -25.61
C ILE A 144 -10.33 -14.59 -25.09
N THR A 145 -9.28 -15.26 -25.58
CA THR A 145 -7.90 -15.00 -25.15
C THR A 145 -7.45 -13.62 -25.63
N ASP A 146 -7.72 -13.25 -26.88
CA ASP A 146 -7.39 -11.93 -27.43
C ASP A 146 -8.12 -10.83 -26.65
N ALA A 147 -9.40 -11.03 -26.30
CA ALA A 147 -10.15 -10.09 -25.47
C ALA A 147 -9.57 -9.99 -24.03
N LEU A 148 -9.08 -11.09 -23.45
CA LEU A 148 -8.41 -11.08 -22.14
C LEU A 148 -7.08 -10.32 -22.18
N GLU A 149 -6.32 -10.46 -23.27
CA GLU A 149 -5.08 -9.71 -23.49
C GLU A 149 -5.35 -8.21 -23.60
N GLU A 150 -6.39 -7.80 -24.35
CA GLU A 150 -6.80 -6.42 -24.48
C GLU A 150 -7.22 -5.81 -23.13
N VAL A 151 -8.08 -6.49 -22.38
CA VAL A 151 -8.51 -6.05 -21.03
C VAL A 151 -7.32 -5.96 -20.08
N ASN A 152 -6.40 -6.93 -20.10
CA ASN A 152 -5.19 -6.90 -19.26
C ASN A 152 -4.25 -5.75 -19.66
N SER A 153 -4.09 -5.46 -20.97
CA SER A 153 -3.30 -4.32 -21.45
C SER A 153 -3.89 -3.01 -20.94
N ARG A 154 -5.21 -2.86 -21.01
CA ARG A 154 -5.90 -1.66 -20.57
C ARG A 154 -5.86 -1.48 -19.05
N ILE A 155 -5.94 -2.56 -18.27
CA ILE A 155 -5.71 -2.52 -16.81
C ILE A 155 -4.27 -2.09 -16.52
N ASN A 156 -3.28 -2.62 -17.24
CA ASN A 156 -1.88 -2.23 -17.05
C ASN A 156 -1.62 -0.76 -17.45
N GLU A 157 -2.23 -0.28 -18.53
CA GLU A 157 -2.14 1.13 -18.94
C GLU A 157 -2.77 2.05 -17.87
N LEU A 158 -3.94 1.68 -17.34
CA LEU A 158 -4.56 2.41 -16.24
C LEU A 158 -3.72 2.31 -14.95
N ASP A 159 -3.14 1.17 -14.65
CA ASP A 159 -2.27 1.00 -13.48
C ASP A 159 -0.97 1.82 -13.63
N ILE A 160 -0.43 1.99 -14.83
CA ILE A 160 0.72 2.86 -15.14
C ILE A 160 0.30 4.34 -15.12
N ALA A 161 -0.81 4.70 -15.75
CA ALA A 161 -1.35 6.05 -15.70
C ALA A 161 -1.73 6.46 -14.28
N ASN A 162 -2.41 5.57 -13.57
CA ASN A 162 -2.73 5.74 -12.16
C ASN A 162 -1.49 5.71 -11.25
N ALA A 163 -0.41 5.04 -11.59
CA ALA A 163 0.84 5.15 -10.84
C ALA A 163 1.50 6.53 -11.01
N ALA A 164 1.26 7.19 -12.14
CA ALA A 164 1.68 8.58 -12.36
C ALA A 164 0.69 9.61 -11.75
N GLU A 165 -0.60 9.28 -11.68
CA GLU A 165 -1.65 10.12 -11.07
C GLU A 165 -1.95 9.81 -9.59
N LEU A 166 -1.61 8.63 -9.10
CA LEU A 166 -1.87 8.14 -7.74
C LEU A 166 -0.73 8.44 -6.75
N SER A 167 0.14 9.40 -7.05
CA SER A 167 0.79 10.10 -5.97
C SER A 167 -0.28 11.02 -5.36
N LEU A 168 -0.85 10.59 -4.22
CA LEU A 168 -1.60 11.52 -3.37
C LEU A 168 -0.75 12.77 -3.22
N SER A 169 -1.37 13.95 -3.36
CA SER A 169 -0.65 15.14 -2.93
C SER A 169 -0.19 14.92 -1.50
N ASP A 170 0.95 15.44 -1.15
CA ASP A 170 1.54 15.29 0.17
C ASP A 170 0.56 15.68 1.29
N GLU A 171 -0.28 16.68 1.05
CA GLU A 171 -1.33 17.13 1.97
C GLU A 171 -2.43 16.09 2.14
N ALA A 172 -2.91 15.49 1.05
CA ALA A 172 -3.93 14.46 1.10
C ALA A 172 -3.42 13.19 1.80
N PHE A 173 -2.15 12.81 1.56
CA PHE A 173 -1.50 11.72 2.27
C PHE A 173 -1.43 11.99 3.77
N MET A 174 -0.93 13.18 4.18
CA MET A 174 -0.81 13.55 5.58
C MET A 174 -2.18 13.67 6.25
N ALA A 175 -3.21 14.17 5.54
CA ALA A 175 -4.57 14.26 6.06
C ALA A 175 -5.15 12.86 6.35
N LYS A 176 -5.03 11.91 5.42
CA LYS A 176 -5.48 10.52 5.60
C LYS A 176 -4.75 9.81 6.74
N ALA A 177 -3.44 9.93 6.78
CA ALA A 177 -2.63 9.35 7.86
C ALA A 177 -3.00 9.96 9.21
N SER A 178 -3.17 11.28 9.30
CA SER A 178 -3.58 11.98 10.51
C SER A 178 -4.97 11.57 10.97
N GLN A 179 -5.93 11.51 10.05
CA GLN A 179 -7.30 11.11 10.36
C GLN A 179 -7.36 9.74 11.02
N PHE A 180 -6.67 8.74 10.44
CA PHE A 180 -6.63 7.40 11.03
C PHE A 180 -5.99 7.42 12.42
N ILE A 181 -4.81 8.02 12.57
CA ILE A 181 -4.06 8.03 13.82
C ILE A 181 -4.83 8.77 14.91
N LEU A 182 -5.50 9.88 14.59
CA LEU A 182 -6.33 10.65 15.54
C LEU A 182 -7.60 9.88 15.92
N THR A 183 -8.35 9.34 14.93
CA THR A 183 -9.59 8.58 15.16
C THR A 183 -9.33 7.37 16.05
N GLN A 184 -8.18 6.72 15.90
CA GLN A 184 -7.80 5.57 16.71
C GLN A 184 -7.08 5.94 18.01
N GLN A 185 -6.98 7.25 18.34
CA GLN A 185 -6.33 7.78 19.56
C GLN A 185 -4.90 7.24 19.76
N LEU A 186 -4.14 7.12 18.66
CA LEU A 186 -2.78 6.57 18.70
C LEU A 186 -1.73 7.62 19.05
N LEU A 187 -2.05 8.92 18.98
CA LEU A 187 -1.13 10.00 19.31
C LEU A 187 -0.81 10.09 20.80
N ASP A 188 -1.79 9.85 21.66
CA ASP A 188 -1.63 9.99 23.11
C ASP A 188 -0.77 8.89 23.73
N LYS A 189 -0.49 7.84 22.96
CA LYS A 189 0.28 6.69 23.43
C LYS A 189 1.75 6.86 23.09
N ARG A 190 2.59 6.64 24.09
CA ARG A 190 4.05 6.60 23.92
C ARG A 190 4.49 5.48 22.97
N TYR A 191 3.71 4.39 22.96
CA TYR A 191 3.91 3.20 22.15
C TYR A 191 2.55 2.61 21.77
N VAL A 192 2.37 2.25 20.49
CA VAL A 192 1.15 1.57 20.04
C VAL A 192 1.30 0.07 20.27
N ASN A 193 0.59 -0.46 21.26
CA ASN A 193 0.52 -1.90 21.48
C ASN A 193 -0.38 -2.54 20.41
N TYR A 194 0.23 -3.14 19.40
CA TYR A 194 -0.46 -3.72 18.25
C TYR A 194 -1.45 -4.82 18.66
N GLU A 195 -1.09 -5.71 19.55
CA GLU A 195 -1.97 -6.82 19.95
C GLU A 195 -3.27 -6.32 20.62
N ARG A 196 -3.15 -5.31 21.49
CA ARG A 196 -4.33 -4.66 22.10
C ARG A 196 -5.15 -3.89 21.09
N PHE A 197 -4.48 -3.25 20.13
CA PHE A 197 -5.12 -2.45 19.12
C PHE A 197 -5.93 -3.33 18.17
N ILE A 198 -5.33 -4.37 17.60
CA ILE A 198 -5.99 -5.24 16.61
C ILE A 198 -7.17 -6.05 17.18
N ARG A 199 -7.20 -6.26 18.49
CA ARG A 199 -8.34 -6.92 19.16
C ARG A 199 -9.57 -6.00 19.28
N LYS A 200 -9.38 -4.68 19.17
CA LYS A 200 -10.43 -3.67 19.40
C LYS A 200 -10.95 -3.04 18.11
N ILE A 201 -10.21 -3.18 17.03
CA ILE A 201 -10.53 -2.56 15.74
C ILE A 201 -10.90 -3.63 14.73
N ASP A 202 -11.82 -3.27 13.82
CA ASP A 202 -12.09 -4.10 12.64
C ASP A 202 -10.82 -4.16 11.76
N PRO A 203 -10.31 -5.35 11.45
CA PRO A 203 -9.17 -5.52 10.56
C PRO A 203 -9.34 -4.84 9.19
N LYS A 204 -10.58 -4.66 8.75
CA LYS A 204 -10.90 -3.95 7.51
C LYS A 204 -10.43 -2.49 7.57
N ILE A 205 -10.66 -1.80 8.69
CA ILE A 205 -10.24 -0.40 8.88
C ILE A 205 -8.73 -0.25 8.76
N VAL A 206 -7.95 -1.18 9.33
CA VAL A 206 -6.48 -1.17 9.21
C VAL A 206 -6.05 -1.44 7.77
N LYS A 207 -6.73 -2.39 7.11
CA LYS A 207 -6.45 -2.71 5.70
C LYS A 207 -6.75 -1.53 4.79
N ASP A 208 -7.87 -0.86 4.97
CA ASP A 208 -8.26 0.31 4.19
C ASP A 208 -7.27 1.46 4.41
N PHE A 209 -6.87 1.73 5.66
CA PHE A 209 -5.82 2.69 5.98
C PHE A 209 -4.49 2.39 5.26
N LEU A 210 -4.04 1.13 5.30
CA LEU A 210 -2.79 0.75 4.63
C LEU A 210 -2.91 0.88 3.11
N ASN A 211 -4.03 0.51 2.52
CA ASN A 211 -4.29 0.67 1.09
C ASN A 211 -4.31 2.14 0.65
N GLU A 212 -4.73 3.03 1.53
CA GLU A 212 -4.81 4.47 1.26
C GLU A 212 -3.48 5.22 1.48
N THR A 213 -2.59 4.67 2.30
CA THR A 213 -1.34 5.36 2.67
C THR A 213 -0.08 4.70 2.14
N VAL A 214 -0.11 3.42 1.81
CA VAL A 214 1.06 2.66 1.36
C VAL A 214 0.82 2.04 0.00
N THR A 215 1.78 2.22 -0.89
CA THR A 215 1.80 1.57 -2.20
C THR A 215 2.43 0.19 -2.10
N ASN A 216 3.56 0.07 -1.41
CA ASN A 216 4.30 -1.18 -1.31
C ASN A 216 5.14 -1.28 -0.02
N PHE A 217 5.34 -2.51 0.44
CA PHE A 217 6.30 -2.87 1.48
C PHE A 217 7.31 -3.86 0.92
N CYS A 218 8.60 -3.59 1.11
CA CYS A 218 9.63 -4.60 0.91
C CYS A 218 10.03 -5.20 2.26
N ILE A 219 10.03 -6.52 2.32
CA ILE A 219 10.36 -7.27 3.53
C ILE A 219 11.42 -8.29 3.18
N LYS A 220 12.51 -8.31 3.93
CA LYS A 220 13.58 -9.29 3.80
C LYS A 220 13.89 -9.88 5.19
N ASP A 221 13.91 -11.21 5.27
CA ASP A 221 14.21 -11.96 6.51
C ASP A 221 13.34 -11.56 7.71
N GLY A 222 12.08 -11.17 7.47
CA GLY A 222 11.14 -10.73 8.49
C GLY A 222 11.29 -9.27 8.93
N LEU A 223 12.18 -8.51 8.28
CA LEU A 223 12.41 -7.09 8.53
C LEU A 223 11.86 -6.24 7.38
N THR A 224 11.23 -5.13 7.70
CA THR A 224 10.77 -4.15 6.69
C THR A 224 11.95 -3.37 6.16
N THR A 225 12.38 -3.63 4.93
CA THR A 225 13.53 -2.96 4.32
C THR A 225 13.15 -1.67 3.60
N SER A 226 11.94 -1.55 3.07
CA SER A 226 11.43 -0.27 2.58
C SER A 226 9.91 -0.18 2.67
N ILE A 227 9.43 1.07 2.69
CA ILE A 227 8.02 1.44 2.56
C ILE A 227 7.94 2.48 1.44
N LEU A 228 7.15 2.19 0.41
CA LEU A 228 6.75 3.17 -0.61
C LEU A 228 5.39 3.73 -0.22
N LEU A 229 5.34 5.00 0.10
CA LEU A 229 4.14 5.72 0.47
C LEU A 229 3.31 6.12 -0.78
N LYS A 230 2.03 6.42 -0.58
CA LYS A 230 1.13 6.82 -1.68
C LYS A 230 1.47 8.19 -2.30
N ASN A 231 2.22 9.02 -1.60
CA ASN A 231 2.75 10.28 -2.13
C ASN A 231 4.08 10.11 -2.91
N GLY A 232 4.50 8.88 -3.18
CA GLY A 232 5.70 8.57 -3.95
C GLY A 232 6.99 8.44 -3.13
N ILE A 233 7.02 8.90 -1.88
CA ILE A 233 8.22 8.84 -1.03
C ILE A 233 8.55 7.38 -0.68
N GLU A 234 9.76 6.93 -1.03
CA GLU A 234 10.27 5.63 -0.62
C GLU A 234 11.24 5.78 0.56
N LEU A 235 10.89 5.21 1.70
CA LEU A 235 11.74 5.15 2.88
C LEU A 235 12.39 3.79 3.01
N ARG A 236 13.72 3.74 3.00
CA ARG A 236 14.51 2.53 3.16
C ARG A 236 15.17 2.50 4.53
N PHE A 237 15.11 1.34 5.16
CA PHE A 237 15.55 1.14 6.54
C PHE A 237 16.78 0.24 6.59
N SER A 238 17.83 0.72 7.23
CA SER A 238 19.01 -0.07 7.59
C SER A 238 18.88 -0.56 9.03
N TYR A 239 19.34 -1.77 9.29
CA TYR A 239 19.20 -2.43 10.58
C TYR A 239 20.57 -2.60 11.24
N LYS A 240 20.59 -2.51 12.57
CA LYS A 240 21.77 -2.81 13.37
C LYS A 240 22.23 -4.24 13.09
N SER A 241 23.53 -4.41 12.84
CA SER A 241 24.13 -5.74 12.73
C SER A 241 23.86 -6.51 14.03
N SER A 242 23.35 -7.74 13.90
CA SER A 242 23.24 -8.64 15.07
C SER A 242 24.67 -9.04 15.44
N GLU A 243 25.18 -8.56 16.56
CA GLU A 243 26.37 -9.13 17.20
C GLU A 243 26.06 -10.54 17.71
#